data_e784bbcfbd1dcc746e9f5766f95446cf
#
_entry.id   e784bbcfbd1dcc746e9f5766f95446cf
#
_cell.length_a   1.000
_cell.length_b   1.000
_cell.length_c   1.000
_cell.angle_alpha   90.00
_cell.angle_beta   90.00
_cell.angle_gamma   90.00
#
_symmetry.space_group_name_H-M   'P 1'
#
loop_
_entity.id
_entity.type
_entity.pdbx_description
1 polymer ?
#
loop_
_entity_poly.entity_id
_entity_poly.type
_entity_poly.pdbx_seq_one_letter_code
_entity_poly.pdbx_strand_id
1 'polypeptide(L)'
;MRKTYLLGALIAVFALFMQSSAVLAAEKDPWTWLSSNDKYSKFYAPASVRVVSSVMKKRQKTPVATELEAEIKTSFSYAGAEETIRNYNIKHVIKDPGKLAYAVARVRVYPQNRILRYLSETFYDAAGNILWSKGEGREKEMNSQSFDEEFYAAIVDVVFRQGELDRMRADDRWITLWSDESTAGVKTLVTADMSTMRREKDNLIFWAWTEVTDKEGNTVEIKFDKRAVNLPQGTERIISGRYWAPGAGWQELDDGYEGAYRMIAKSTPEERGLMRLRAFADGYGTWVNRYRID
;
A
#
# COMPACT_ATOMS: atom_id res chain seq x y z
N MET A 1 38.46 12.64 -67.05
CA MET A 1 38.78 12.14 -65.70
C MET A 1 38.47 13.04 -64.51
N ARG A 2 37.76 14.17 -64.62
CA ARG A 2 37.42 15.08 -63.49
C ARG A 2 36.01 14.95 -62.89
N LYS A 3 35.09 14.18 -63.53
CA LYS A 3 33.73 14.03 -63.05
C LYS A 3 33.49 12.86 -62.06
N THR A 4 34.40 11.87 -61.99
CA THR A 4 34.29 10.70 -61.10
C THR A 4 34.71 11.00 -59.65
N TYR A 5 35.57 11.98 -59.40
CA TYR A 5 36.00 12.34 -58.05
C TYR A 5 34.98 13.18 -57.27
N LEU A 6 34.12 13.96 -58.00
CA LEU A 6 33.08 14.76 -57.34
C LEU A 6 31.94 13.88 -56.80
N LEU A 7 31.64 12.76 -57.44
CA LEU A 7 30.56 11.86 -56.98
C LEU A 7 31.00 11.08 -55.77
N GLY A 8 32.27 10.67 -55.71
CA GLY A 8 32.84 9.95 -54.56
C GLY A 8 32.92 10.82 -53.30
N ALA A 9 33.25 12.11 -53.42
CA ALA A 9 33.26 13.05 -52.30
C ALA A 9 31.89 13.38 -51.77
N LEU A 10 30.86 13.44 -52.62
CA LEU A 10 29.47 13.69 -52.17
C LEU A 10 28.88 12.49 -51.40
N ILE A 11 29.20 11.27 -51.82
CA ILE A 11 28.73 10.04 -51.12
C ILE A 11 29.42 9.92 -49.75
N ALA A 12 30.72 10.25 -49.65
CA ALA A 12 31.45 10.21 -48.39
C ALA A 12 30.94 11.26 -47.36
N VAL A 13 30.56 12.47 -47.82
CA VAL A 13 29.99 13.48 -46.95
C VAL A 13 28.57 13.10 -46.50
N PHE A 14 27.77 12.45 -47.35
CA PHE A 14 26.42 12.00 -46.99
C PHE A 14 26.49 10.80 -45.97
N ALA A 15 27.49 9.91 -46.10
CA ALA A 15 27.71 8.84 -45.15
C ALA A 15 28.16 9.33 -43.77
N LEU A 16 28.91 10.42 -43.70
CA LEU A 16 29.33 11.08 -42.46
C LEU A 16 28.18 11.79 -41.75
N PHE A 17 27.17 12.32 -42.49
CA PHE A 17 25.99 12.91 -41.89
C PHE A 17 24.95 11.87 -41.41
N MET A 18 24.99 10.63 -41.91
CA MET A 18 24.09 9.56 -41.45
C MET A 18 24.55 8.91 -40.15
N GLN A 19 25.79 9.11 -39.71
CA GLN A 19 26.32 8.53 -38.49
C GLN A 19 26.16 9.42 -37.24
N SER A 20 25.67 10.64 -37.37
CA SER A 20 25.47 11.56 -36.24
C SER A 20 24.04 11.64 -35.71
N SER A 21 23.15 10.75 -36.15
CA SER A 21 21.82 10.58 -35.53
C SER A 21 21.78 9.34 -34.65
N ALA A 22 22.79 9.11 -33.83
CA ALA A 22 22.55 8.45 -32.57
C ALA A 22 21.68 9.44 -31.77
N VAL A 23 20.37 9.41 -31.99
CA VAL A 23 19.39 9.92 -31.04
C VAL A 23 19.74 9.22 -29.75
N LEU A 24 20.44 9.90 -28.85
CA LEU A 24 20.44 9.56 -27.44
C LEU A 24 18.94 9.53 -27.09
N ALA A 25 18.36 8.32 -27.11
CA ALA A 25 17.06 8.08 -26.55
C ALA A 25 17.20 8.62 -25.13
N ALA A 26 16.56 9.74 -24.86
CA ALA A 26 16.52 10.30 -23.51
C ALA A 26 16.09 9.15 -22.63
N GLU A 27 16.97 8.73 -21.73
CA GLU A 27 16.69 7.60 -20.84
C GLU A 27 15.38 7.93 -20.14
N LYS A 28 14.34 7.18 -20.49
CA LYS A 28 12.99 7.48 -20.01
C LYS A 28 13.04 7.39 -18.50
N ASP A 29 12.67 8.47 -17.83
CA ASP A 29 12.62 8.52 -16.37
C ASP A 29 11.94 7.24 -15.87
N PRO A 30 12.62 6.39 -15.09
CA PRO A 30 12.08 5.11 -14.65
C PRO A 30 10.93 5.26 -13.67
N TRP A 31 10.71 6.48 -13.15
CA TRP A 31 9.78 6.76 -12.07
C TRP A 31 8.38 7.13 -12.56
N THR A 32 7.39 6.41 -12.06
CA THR A 32 5.97 6.75 -12.23
C THR A 32 5.46 7.40 -10.95
N TRP A 33 4.91 8.61 -11.09
CA TRP A 33 4.30 9.34 -9.99
C TRP A 33 3.05 8.63 -9.48
N LEU A 34 2.86 8.60 -8.14
CA LEU A 34 1.69 8.06 -7.47
C LEU A 34 0.83 9.16 -6.85
N SER A 35 1.42 9.94 -5.95
CA SER A 35 0.71 11.00 -5.24
C SER A 35 1.68 12.05 -4.72
N SER A 36 1.13 13.18 -4.29
CA SER A 36 1.86 14.23 -3.59
C SER A 36 0.96 14.88 -2.54
N ASN A 37 1.57 15.31 -1.44
CA ASN A 37 1.00 16.22 -0.47
C ASN A 37 1.99 17.37 -0.20
N ASP A 38 1.75 18.17 0.82
CA ASP A 38 2.62 19.30 1.21
C ASP A 38 4.03 18.89 1.68
N LYS A 39 4.23 17.63 2.08
CA LYS A 39 5.50 17.11 2.59
C LYS A 39 6.21 16.16 1.64
N TYR A 40 5.46 15.30 0.91
CA TYR A 40 6.01 14.14 0.19
C TYR A 40 5.44 14.01 -1.20
N SER A 41 6.29 13.62 -2.16
CA SER A 41 5.85 13.09 -3.45
C SER A 41 6.34 11.65 -3.58
N LYS A 42 5.45 10.73 -3.96
CA LYS A 42 5.69 9.30 -4.05
C LYS A 42 5.78 8.84 -5.49
N PHE A 43 6.76 8.00 -5.78
CA PHE A 43 7.00 7.41 -7.09
C PHE A 43 7.42 5.95 -6.95
N TYR A 44 7.15 5.13 -7.95
CA TYR A 44 7.69 3.78 -8.06
C TYR A 44 8.27 3.56 -9.46
N ALA A 45 9.14 2.57 -9.61
CA ALA A 45 9.71 2.19 -10.88
C ALA A 45 9.02 0.90 -11.39
N PRO A 46 8.03 0.97 -12.30
CA PRO A 46 7.30 -0.21 -12.78
C PRO A 46 8.22 -1.27 -13.39
N ALA A 47 9.27 -0.85 -14.09
CA ALA A 47 10.24 -1.76 -14.73
C ALA A 47 11.12 -2.51 -13.70
N SER A 48 11.21 -2.05 -12.45
CA SER A 48 11.94 -2.72 -11.38
C SER A 48 11.14 -3.83 -10.69
N VAL A 49 9.81 -3.88 -10.92
CA VAL A 49 8.93 -4.86 -10.27
C VAL A 49 9.24 -6.26 -10.79
N ARG A 50 9.62 -7.16 -9.90
CA ARG A 50 9.93 -8.56 -10.23
C ARG A 50 9.30 -9.53 -9.24
N VAL A 51 8.91 -10.70 -9.73
CA VAL A 51 8.48 -11.81 -8.88
C VAL A 51 9.73 -12.51 -8.33
N VAL A 52 9.84 -12.59 -7.01
CA VAL A 52 10.94 -13.27 -6.29
C VAL A 52 10.55 -14.69 -5.95
N SER A 53 9.31 -14.91 -5.54
CA SER A 53 8.79 -16.22 -5.16
C SER A 53 7.36 -16.39 -5.65
N SER A 54 6.97 -17.63 -5.93
CA SER A 54 5.64 -18.01 -6.37
C SER A 54 5.30 -19.45 -5.97
N VAL A 55 4.00 -19.73 -5.83
CA VAL A 55 3.47 -21.05 -5.49
C VAL A 55 2.56 -21.57 -6.59
N MET A 56 2.76 -22.82 -6.99
CA MET A 56 1.88 -23.51 -7.94
C MET A 56 0.71 -24.15 -7.21
N LYS A 57 -0.51 -23.77 -7.56
CA LYS A 57 -1.72 -24.43 -7.04
C LYS A 57 -2.04 -25.73 -7.78
N LYS A 58 -2.58 -26.71 -7.05
CA LYS A 58 -3.00 -28.04 -7.55
C LYS A 58 -4.01 -27.95 -8.66
N ARG A 59 -4.40 -27.09 -9.34
CA ARG A 59 -5.37 -27.01 -10.47
C ARG A 59 -5.19 -25.74 -11.33
N GLN A 60 -4.17 -24.94 -11.04
CA GLN A 60 -3.88 -23.75 -11.84
C GLN A 60 -2.72 -24.02 -12.77
N LYS A 61 -2.79 -23.43 -13.96
CA LYS A 61 -1.72 -23.52 -14.98
C LYS A 61 -0.61 -22.51 -14.75
N THR A 62 -0.85 -21.47 -13.95
CA THR A 62 0.08 -20.38 -13.69
C THR A 62 0.36 -20.27 -12.20
N PRO A 63 1.63 -20.07 -11.80
CA PRO A 63 1.98 -19.85 -10.41
C PRO A 63 1.42 -18.52 -9.91
N VAL A 64 1.06 -18.47 -8.63
CA VAL A 64 0.66 -17.23 -7.94
C VAL A 64 1.89 -16.66 -7.23
N ALA A 65 2.22 -15.41 -7.52
CA ALA A 65 3.34 -14.73 -6.87
C ALA A 65 3.07 -14.57 -5.36
N THR A 66 4.10 -14.87 -4.56
CA THR A 66 4.05 -14.75 -3.10
C THR A 66 4.98 -13.69 -2.57
N GLU A 67 6.03 -13.36 -3.32
CA GLU A 67 6.96 -12.29 -3.01
C GLU A 67 7.28 -11.49 -4.26
N LEU A 68 7.24 -10.17 -4.14
CA LEU A 68 7.63 -9.20 -5.17
C LEU A 68 8.74 -8.32 -4.63
N GLU A 69 9.62 -7.86 -5.50
CA GLU A 69 10.54 -6.75 -5.20
C GLU A 69 10.30 -5.60 -6.16
N ALA A 70 10.57 -4.38 -5.70
CA ALA A 70 10.50 -3.17 -6.50
C ALA A 70 11.37 -2.06 -5.90
N GLU A 71 11.60 -1.03 -6.72
CA GLU A 71 12.18 0.24 -6.28
C GLU A 71 11.11 1.31 -6.17
N ILE A 72 11.17 2.07 -5.08
CA ILE A 72 10.31 3.21 -4.78
C ILE A 72 11.16 4.44 -4.50
N LYS A 73 10.57 5.63 -4.73
CA LYS A 73 11.21 6.90 -4.46
C LYS A 73 10.24 7.83 -3.73
N THR A 74 10.74 8.52 -2.71
CA THR A 74 10.03 9.59 -2.03
C THR A 74 10.84 10.88 -2.15
N SER A 75 10.26 11.92 -2.72
CA SER A 75 10.84 13.26 -2.72
C SER A 75 10.26 14.09 -1.58
N PHE A 76 11.05 14.99 -1.02
CA PHE A 76 10.72 15.74 0.18
C PHE A 76 10.59 17.24 -0.12
N SER A 77 9.56 17.87 0.46
CA SER A 77 9.61 19.31 0.75
C SER A 77 10.51 19.55 1.95
N TYR A 78 10.79 20.82 2.28
CA TYR A 78 11.56 21.15 3.49
C TYR A 78 10.93 20.55 4.76
N ALA A 79 9.60 20.69 4.91
CA ALA A 79 8.87 20.15 6.05
C ALA A 79 8.89 18.60 6.10
N GLY A 80 8.79 17.95 4.94
CA GLY A 80 8.92 16.49 4.82
C GLY A 80 10.32 16.01 5.16
N ALA A 81 11.35 16.72 4.71
CA ALA A 81 12.74 16.43 5.04
C ALA A 81 13.00 16.57 6.56
N GLU A 82 12.53 17.66 7.18
CA GLU A 82 12.66 17.87 8.62
C GLU A 82 11.99 16.76 9.43
N GLU A 83 10.76 16.39 9.07
CA GLU A 83 10.03 15.29 9.71
C GLU A 83 10.76 13.94 9.53
N THR A 84 11.25 13.66 8.32
CA THR A 84 12.00 12.45 8.03
C THR A 84 13.28 12.36 8.85
N ILE A 85 14.09 13.43 8.89
CA ILE A 85 15.33 13.51 9.68
C ILE A 85 15.04 13.24 11.17
N ARG A 86 13.94 13.79 11.70
CA ARG A 86 13.51 13.56 13.08
C ARG A 86 13.09 12.10 13.31
N ASN A 87 12.24 11.55 12.44
CA ASN A 87 11.71 10.20 12.59
C ASN A 87 12.79 9.12 12.47
N TYR A 88 13.81 9.35 11.64
CA TYR A 88 14.96 8.45 11.50
C TYR A 88 16.07 8.73 12.52
N ASN A 89 15.94 9.79 13.34
CA ASN A 89 16.96 10.24 14.31
C ASN A 89 18.34 10.49 13.67
N ILE A 90 18.36 11.03 12.45
CA ILE A 90 19.58 11.27 11.65
C ILE A 90 20.03 12.73 11.60
N LYS A 91 19.54 13.56 12.50
CA LYS A 91 19.94 14.99 12.59
C LYS A 91 21.45 15.19 12.80
N HIS A 92 22.12 14.20 13.39
CA HIS A 92 23.58 14.21 13.56
C HIS A 92 24.34 14.01 12.25
N VAL A 93 23.71 13.42 11.22
CA VAL A 93 24.26 13.22 9.88
C VAL A 93 23.79 14.32 8.93
N ILE A 94 22.47 14.56 8.87
CA ILE A 94 21.85 15.55 8.00
C ILE A 94 21.36 16.72 8.88
N LYS A 95 22.22 17.74 9.01
CA LYS A 95 21.98 18.88 9.93
C LYS A 95 20.96 19.88 9.35
N ASP A 96 20.95 20.03 8.03
CA ASP A 96 20.11 20.96 7.29
C ASP A 96 19.08 20.20 6.47
N PRO A 97 17.77 20.29 6.79
CA PRO A 97 16.71 19.65 6.03
C PRO A 97 16.69 20.03 4.54
N GLY A 98 17.11 21.26 4.18
CA GLY A 98 17.19 21.72 2.82
C GLY A 98 18.17 20.94 1.92
N LYS A 99 19.06 20.14 2.52
CA LYS A 99 19.96 19.25 1.78
C LYS A 99 19.32 17.91 1.40
N LEU A 100 18.27 17.48 2.11
CA LEU A 100 17.62 16.22 1.83
C LEU A 100 16.56 16.39 0.75
N ALA A 101 16.83 15.90 -0.47
CA ALA A 101 15.94 16.06 -1.60
C ALA A 101 15.02 14.85 -1.81
N TYR A 102 15.56 13.64 -1.75
CA TYR A 102 14.78 12.43 -1.96
C TYR A 102 15.42 11.19 -1.33
N ALA A 103 14.63 10.14 -1.18
CA ALA A 103 15.08 8.80 -0.85
C ALA A 103 14.69 7.82 -1.95
N VAL A 104 15.56 6.81 -2.19
CA VAL A 104 15.25 5.64 -3.01
C VAL A 104 15.36 4.42 -2.11
N ALA A 105 14.37 3.56 -2.19
CA ALA A 105 14.35 2.32 -1.42
C ALA A 105 14.05 1.11 -2.31
N ARG A 106 14.68 -0.02 -1.99
CA ARG A 106 14.28 -1.32 -2.49
C ARG A 106 13.39 -1.98 -1.46
N VAL A 107 12.21 -2.41 -1.91
CA VAL A 107 11.20 -3.00 -1.03
C VAL A 107 10.83 -4.41 -1.47
N ARG A 108 10.40 -5.22 -0.51
CA ARG A 108 9.78 -6.53 -0.72
C ARG A 108 8.32 -6.47 -0.30
N VAL A 109 7.45 -7.06 -1.13
CA VAL A 109 6.00 -7.07 -0.92
C VAL A 109 5.51 -8.50 -0.86
N TYR A 110 4.67 -8.80 0.13
CA TYR A 110 3.99 -10.09 0.34
C TYR A 110 2.48 -9.87 0.13
N PRO A 111 1.95 -10.14 -1.09
CA PRO A 111 0.59 -9.77 -1.46
C PRO A 111 -0.49 -10.41 -0.58
N GLN A 112 -0.31 -11.69 -0.19
CA GLN A 112 -1.28 -12.44 0.59
C GLN A 112 -1.58 -11.82 1.94
N ASN A 113 -0.56 -11.22 2.57
CA ASN A 113 -0.65 -10.65 3.91
C ASN A 113 -0.71 -9.12 3.92
N ARG A 114 -0.66 -8.47 2.73
CA ARG A 114 -0.54 -7.01 2.59
C ARG A 114 0.68 -6.44 3.33
N ILE A 115 1.80 -7.15 3.31
CA ILE A 115 3.02 -6.74 3.98
C ILE A 115 3.98 -6.08 2.99
N LEU A 116 4.62 -5.00 3.42
CA LEU A 116 5.76 -4.36 2.77
C LEU A 116 6.94 -4.30 3.74
N ARG A 117 8.15 -4.60 3.22
CA ARG A 117 9.42 -4.55 3.95
C ARG A 117 10.44 -3.77 3.15
N TYR A 118 11.09 -2.83 3.78
CA TYR A 118 12.25 -2.15 3.20
C TYR A 118 13.47 -3.08 3.27
N LEU A 119 14.10 -3.34 2.12
CA LEU A 119 15.36 -4.09 2.05
C LEU A 119 16.56 -3.17 2.19
N SER A 120 16.44 -1.95 1.64
CA SER A 120 17.41 -0.87 1.79
C SER A 120 16.74 0.45 1.51
N GLU A 121 17.26 1.52 2.08
CA GLU A 121 16.82 2.89 1.83
C GLU A 121 18.01 3.83 1.84
N THR A 122 18.14 4.66 0.80
CA THR A 122 19.24 5.60 0.65
C THR A 122 18.71 7.00 0.39
N PHE A 123 19.24 7.95 1.12
CA PHE A 123 18.84 9.35 1.13
C PHE A 123 19.85 10.19 0.35
N TYR A 124 19.36 11.10 -0.48
CA TYR A 124 20.15 11.86 -1.44
C TYR A 124 19.91 13.37 -1.33
N ASP A 125 20.93 14.15 -1.69
CA ASP A 125 20.76 15.57 -1.98
C ASP A 125 20.21 15.79 -3.40
N ALA A 126 19.98 17.06 -3.76
CA ALA A 126 19.47 17.43 -5.09
C ALA A 126 20.47 17.14 -6.24
N ALA A 127 21.76 17.00 -5.94
CA ALA A 127 22.78 16.65 -6.89
C ALA A 127 22.97 15.12 -7.06
N GLY A 128 22.25 14.31 -6.27
CA GLY A 128 22.33 12.86 -6.30
C GLY A 128 23.46 12.28 -5.42
N ASN A 129 24.06 13.06 -4.54
CA ASN A 129 25.04 12.56 -3.59
C ASN A 129 24.33 11.86 -2.43
N ILE A 130 24.89 10.73 -2.00
CA ILE A 130 24.38 9.97 -0.86
C ILE A 130 24.67 10.73 0.43
N LEU A 131 23.61 11.00 1.20
CA LEU A 131 23.70 11.61 2.51
C LEU A 131 23.72 10.57 3.63
N TRP A 132 22.91 9.53 3.48
CA TRP A 132 22.79 8.46 4.47
C TRP A 132 22.11 7.25 3.87
N SER A 133 22.35 6.07 4.43
CA SER A 133 21.71 4.81 4.02
C SER A 133 21.33 3.98 5.23
N LYS A 134 20.24 3.22 5.06
CA LYS A 134 19.74 2.25 6.03
C LYS A 134 19.59 0.89 5.35
N GLY A 135 19.91 -0.16 6.09
CA GLY A 135 19.64 -1.55 5.69
C GLY A 135 18.19 -1.96 5.93
N GLU A 136 17.98 -3.26 6.09
CA GLU A 136 16.66 -3.85 6.26
C GLU A 136 15.83 -3.22 7.38
N GLY A 137 14.56 -2.96 7.05
CA GLY A 137 13.53 -2.51 7.99
C GLY A 137 12.65 -3.66 8.46
N ARG A 138 11.76 -3.36 9.39
CA ARG A 138 10.72 -4.30 9.84
C ARG A 138 9.63 -4.45 8.78
N GLU A 139 8.98 -5.60 8.79
CA GLU A 139 7.75 -5.82 8.04
C GLU A 139 6.61 -4.98 8.62
N LYS A 140 5.81 -4.39 7.71
CA LYS A 140 4.63 -3.59 8.07
C LYS A 140 3.46 -4.05 7.24
N GLU A 141 2.32 -4.28 7.88
CA GLU A 141 1.07 -4.51 7.16
C GLU A 141 0.52 -3.20 6.62
N MET A 142 0.06 -3.21 5.36
CA MET A 142 -0.47 -2.05 4.67
C MET A 142 -1.98 -1.94 4.88
N ASN A 143 -2.41 -0.77 5.35
CA ASN A 143 -3.80 -0.40 5.56
C ASN A 143 -3.99 1.11 5.30
N SER A 144 -5.20 1.63 5.45
CA SER A 144 -5.56 3.03 5.16
C SER A 144 -4.78 4.09 5.94
N GLN A 145 -4.07 3.70 6.99
CA GLN A 145 -3.25 4.61 7.79
C GLN A 145 -1.74 4.46 7.51
N SER A 146 -1.38 3.59 6.55
CA SER A 146 0.00 3.34 6.20
C SER A 146 0.48 4.32 5.14
N PHE A 147 1.58 5.03 5.42
CA PHE A 147 2.23 5.89 4.43
C PHE A 147 2.56 5.15 3.13
N ASP A 148 2.94 3.86 3.26
CA ASP A 148 3.46 3.03 2.17
C ASP A 148 2.35 2.27 1.40
N GLU A 149 1.06 2.46 1.72
CA GLU A 149 -0.04 1.71 1.10
C GLU A 149 -0.11 1.89 -0.41
N GLU A 150 0.12 3.11 -0.92
CA GLU A 150 0.14 3.39 -2.36
C GLU A 150 1.27 2.69 -3.09
N PHE A 151 2.45 2.59 -2.48
CA PHE A 151 3.57 1.81 -3.04
C PHE A 151 3.20 0.34 -3.15
N TYR A 152 2.64 -0.22 -2.07
CA TYR A 152 2.15 -1.59 -2.07
C TYR A 152 1.15 -1.82 -3.20
N ALA A 153 0.11 -1.00 -3.29
CA ALA A 153 -0.96 -1.13 -4.26
C ALA A 153 -0.43 -1.06 -5.71
N ALA A 154 0.42 -0.07 -6.02
CA ALA A 154 1.01 0.07 -7.34
C ALA A 154 1.90 -1.12 -7.73
N ILE A 155 2.72 -1.62 -6.79
CA ILE A 155 3.62 -2.75 -7.05
C ILE A 155 2.83 -4.03 -7.33
N VAL A 156 1.79 -4.34 -6.53
CA VAL A 156 0.99 -5.55 -6.75
C VAL A 156 0.18 -5.47 -8.02
N ASP A 157 -0.28 -4.29 -8.44
CA ASP A 157 -1.04 -4.11 -9.67
C ASP A 157 -0.21 -4.37 -10.93
N VAL A 158 1.11 -4.14 -10.92
CA VAL A 158 1.98 -4.50 -12.05
C VAL A 158 1.89 -6.01 -12.34
N VAL A 159 1.80 -6.84 -11.31
CA VAL A 159 1.81 -8.31 -11.44
C VAL A 159 0.42 -8.90 -11.52
N PHE A 160 -0.49 -8.49 -10.64
CA PHE A 160 -1.81 -9.11 -10.51
C PHE A 160 -2.90 -8.43 -11.33
N ARG A 161 -2.76 -7.13 -11.63
CA ARG A 161 -3.71 -6.34 -12.45
C ARG A 161 -5.14 -6.41 -11.92
N GLN A 162 -5.30 -6.30 -10.61
CA GLN A 162 -6.60 -6.39 -9.94
C GLN A 162 -7.20 -5.03 -9.57
N GLY A 163 -6.51 -3.92 -9.87
CA GLY A 163 -6.96 -2.57 -9.55
C GLY A 163 -6.85 -2.26 -8.05
N GLU A 164 -5.80 -2.72 -7.40
CA GLU A 164 -5.54 -2.45 -5.97
C GLU A 164 -5.44 -0.96 -5.70
N LEU A 165 -4.72 -0.23 -6.57
CA LEU A 165 -4.56 1.21 -6.45
C LEU A 165 -5.88 1.96 -6.66
N ASP A 166 -6.68 1.54 -7.65
CA ASP A 166 -7.98 2.14 -7.92
C ASP A 166 -8.95 1.90 -6.77
N ARG A 167 -8.98 0.67 -6.23
CA ARG A 167 -9.84 0.31 -5.09
C ARG A 167 -9.45 1.05 -3.83
N MET A 168 -8.16 1.22 -3.57
CA MET A 168 -7.65 1.98 -2.44
C MET A 168 -8.09 3.46 -2.51
N ARG A 169 -8.16 4.04 -3.72
CA ARG A 169 -8.52 5.45 -3.97
C ARG A 169 -10.01 5.69 -4.20
N ALA A 170 -10.80 4.63 -4.29
CA ALA A 170 -12.22 4.75 -4.59
C ALA A 170 -12.99 5.47 -3.48
N ASP A 171 -13.95 6.32 -3.85
CA ASP A 171 -14.80 7.03 -2.90
C ASP A 171 -15.61 6.08 -2.02
N ASP A 172 -15.96 4.89 -2.56
CA ASP A 172 -16.66 3.82 -1.87
C ASP A 172 -15.72 2.81 -1.18
N ARG A 173 -14.47 3.20 -0.90
CA ARG A 173 -13.49 2.34 -0.21
C ARG A 173 -14.04 1.72 1.07
N TRP A 174 -14.84 2.49 1.82
CA TRP A 174 -15.40 2.08 3.10
C TRP A 174 -16.87 1.71 2.95
N ILE A 175 -17.22 0.49 3.35
CA ILE A 175 -18.62 0.07 3.43
C ILE A 175 -19.10 0.06 4.87
N THR A 176 -20.31 0.59 5.10
CA THR A 176 -20.96 0.46 6.40
C THR A 176 -21.40 -0.98 6.62
N LEU A 177 -20.85 -1.64 7.63
CA LEU A 177 -21.30 -2.96 8.05
C LEU A 177 -22.62 -2.83 8.81
N TRP A 178 -22.63 -2.00 9.84
CA TRP A 178 -23.84 -1.69 10.61
C TRP A 178 -23.71 -0.37 11.35
N SER A 179 -24.84 0.16 11.75
CA SER A 179 -24.95 1.24 12.70
C SER A 179 -26.05 0.91 13.70
N ASP A 180 -25.93 1.43 14.91
CA ASP A 180 -26.90 1.26 15.97
C ASP A 180 -26.95 2.51 16.85
N GLU A 181 -28.12 2.75 17.49
CA GLU A 181 -28.29 3.82 18.44
C GLU A 181 -28.95 3.26 19.69
N SER A 182 -28.29 3.37 20.83
CA SER A 182 -28.80 2.92 22.10
C SER A 182 -29.94 3.82 22.62
N THR A 183 -30.71 3.33 23.57
CA THR A 183 -31.72 4.12 24.25
C THR A 183 -31.17 5.33 25.00
N ALA A 184 -29.90 5.36 25.30
CA ALA A 184 -29.18 6.50 25.88
C ALA A 184 -28.73 7.53 24.84
N GLY A 185 -29.00 7.32 23.54
CA GLY A 185 -28.58 8.18 22.45
C GLY A 185 -27.13 8.00 22.02
N VAL A 186 -26.44 6.96 22.50
CA VAL A 186 -25.09 6.62 22.04
C VAL A 186 -25.18 5.92 20.69
N LYS A 187 -24.48 6.46 19.69
CA LYS A 187 -24.44 5.90 18.33
C LYS A 187 -23.15 5.17 18.09
N THR A 188 -23.25 4.00 17.48
CA THR A 188 -22.11 3.22 17.01
C THR A 188 -22.21 3.03 15.50
N LEU A 189 -21.12 3.33 14.78
CA LEU A 189 -20.98 3.10 13.36
C LEU A 189 -19.79 2.18 13.14
N VAL A 190 -19.98 1.09 12.40
CA VAL A 190 -18.90 0.17 12.00
C VAL A 190 -18.80 0.12 10.48
N THR A 191 -17.62 0.43 9.97
CA THR A 191 -17.28 0.35 8.55
C THR A 191 -16.13 -0.61 8.31
N ALA A 192 -16.04 -1.18 7.12
CA ALA A 192 -14.96 -2.04 6.70
C ALA A 192 -14.26 -1.49 5.46
N ASP A 193 -12.94 -1.55 5.46
CA ASP A 193 -12.08 -1.14 4.35
C ASP A 193 -12.06 -2.23 3.27
N MET A 194 -12.79 -2.02 2.18
CA MET A 194 -12.88 -2.97 1.06
C MET A 194 -11.53 -3.23 0.39
N SER A 195 -10.62 -2.24 0.41
CA SER A 195 -9.29 -2.41 -0.21
C SER A 195 -8.46 -3.46 0.51
N THR A 196 -8.69 -3.64 1.81
CA THR A 196 -7.97 -4.61 2.63
C THR A 196 -8.63 -5.99 2.67
N MET A 197 -9.90 -6.10 2.21
CA MET A 197 -10.65 -7.35 2.26
C MET A 197 -9.99 -8.46 1.44
N ARG A 198 -9.73 -9.58 2.09
CA ARG A 198 -9.18 -10.79 1.48
C ARG A 198 -9.69 -12.05 2.15
N ARG A 199 -9.77 -13.13 1.38
CA ARG A 199 -10.16 -14.44 1.91
C ARG A 199 -8.94 -15.29 2.23
N GLU A 200 -8.91 -15.83 3.42
CA GLU A 200 -7.96 -16.82 3.87
C GLU A 200 -8.75 -18.01 4.41
N LYS A 201 -8.74 -19.15 3.69
CA LYS A 201 -9.63 -20.30 3.91
C LYS A 201 -11.10 -19.85 3.95
N ASP A 202 -11.77 -20.08 5.08
CA ASP A 202 -13.18 -19.71 5.30
C ASP A 202 -13.36 -18.32 5.91
N ASN A 203 -12.25 -17.65 6.26
CA ASN A 203 -12.28 -16.33 6.86
C ASN A 203 -12.21 -15.22 5.81
N LEU A 204 -12.97 -14.18 6.03
CA LEU A 204 -12.76 -12.88 5.41
C LEU A 204 -11.96 -12.02 6.39
N ILE A 205 -10.79 -11.55 5.96
CA ILE A 205 -9.90 -10.71 6.76
C ILE A 205 -9.94 -9.29 6.19
N PHE A 206 -10.09 -8.30 7.07
CA PHE A 206 -10.15 -6.88 6.70
C PHE A 206 -9.83 -5.98 7.87
N TRP A 207 -9.54 -4.70 7.58
CA TRP A 207 -9.48 -3.63 8.57
C TRP A 207 -10.86 -2.97 8.70
N ALA A 208 -11.26 -2.71 9.92
CA ALA A 208 -12.51 -2.05 10.28
C ALA A 208 -12.25 -0.76 11.04
N TRP A 209 -13.16 0.19 10.87
CA TRP A 209 -13.25 1.41 11.65
C TRP A 209 -14.57 1.40 12.41
N THR A 210 -14.49 1.51 13.73
CA THR A 210 -15.65 1.68 14.61
C THR A 210 -15.58 3.06 15.23
N GLU A 211 -16.65 3.81 15.14
CA GLU A 211 -16.80 5.10 15.80
C GLU A 211 -18.00 5.08 16.73
N VAL A 212 -17.81 5.55 17.96
CA VAL A 212 -18.85 5.69 18.96
C VAL A 212 -18.98 7.16 19.30
N THR A 213 -20.21 7.69 19.18
CA THR A 213 -20.54 9.07 19.54
C THR A 213 -21.56 9.11 20.66
N ASP A 214 -21.45 10.11 21.55
CA ASP A 214 -22.46 10.37 22.56
C ASP A 214 -23.73 11.00 21.97
N LYS A 215 -24.74 11.26 22.81
CA LYS A 215 -26.00 11.88 22.39
C LYS A 215 -25.82 13.32 21.89
N GLU A 216 -24.77 14.00 22.27
CA GLU A 216 -24.40 15.35 21.81
C GLU A 216 -23.63 15.31 20.46
N GLY A 217 -23.26 14.14 19.97
CA GLY A 217 -22.51 13.96 18.73
C GLY A 217 -20.99 14.02 18.88
N ASN A 218 -20.46 14.05 20.11
CA ASN A 218 -19.00 14.01 20.32
C ASN A 218 -18.49 12.59 20.18
N THR A 219 -17.37 12.41 19.52
CA THR A 219 -16.68 11.11 19.44
C THR A 219 -16.09 10.75 20.80
N VAL A 220 -16.53 9.63 21.36
CA VAL A 220 -16.10 9.11 22.67
C VAL A 220 -15.19 7.89 22.56
N GLU A 221 -15.21 7.19 21.45
CA GLU A 221 -14.32 6.06 21.16
C GLU A 221 -14.16 5.90 19.66
N ILE A 222 -12.93 5.55 19.22
CA ILE A 222 -12.64 5.04 17.90
C ILE A 222 -11.87 3.74 18.06
N LYS A 223 -12.21 2.72 17.25
CA LYS A 223 -11.40 1.51 17.08
C LYS A 223 -11.00 1.39 15.63
N PHE A 224 -9.75 1.10 15.40
CA PHE A 224 -9.21 0.71 14.10
C PHE A 224 -8.58 -0.66 14.27
N ASP A 225 -9.30 -1.69 13.85
CA ASP A 225 -8.94 -3.08 14.14
C ASP A 225 -8.98 -3.97 12.90
N LYS A 226 -8.13 -5.00 12.92
CA LYS A 226 -8.08 -6.05 11.93
C LYS A 226 -8.94 -7.22 12.41
N ARG A 227 -9.91 -7.60 11.60
CA ARG A 227 -10.87 -8.67 11.92
C ARG A 227 -10.70 -9.87 11.00
N ALA A 228 -10.96 -11.05 11.56
CA ALA A 228 -11.24 -12.26 10.81
C ALA A 228 -12.67 -12.70 11.09
N VAL A 229 -13.49 -12.81 10.04
CA VAL A 229 -14.87 -13.28 10.13
C VAL A 229 -14.99 -14.59 9.38
N ASN A 230 -15.31 -15.68 10.11
CA ASN A 230 -15.61 -16.98 9.50
C ASN A 230 -17.03 -16.92 8.94
N LEU A 231 -17.13 -16.76 7.62
CA LEU A 231 -18.42 -16.55 6.95
C LEU A 231 -19.39 -17.74 7.09
N PRO A 232 -18.97 -19.02 6.91
CA PRO A 232 -19.84 -20.18 7.14
C PRO A 232 -20.35 -20.27 8.56
N GLN A 233 -19.47 -20.16 9.55
CA GLN A 233 -19.79 -20.37 10.97
C GLN A 233 -20.47 -19.18 11.62
N GLY A 234 -20.35 -17.97 11.04
CA GLY A 234 -20.87 -16.74 11.64
C GLY A 234 -20.15 -16.37 12.93
N THR A 235 -18.83 -16.57 12.96
CA THR A 235 -17.97 -16.21 14.08
C THR A 235 -16.98 -15.14 13.67
N GLU A 236 -16.53 -14.32 14.61
CA GLU A 236 -15.52 -13.29 14.37
C GLU A 236 -14.47 -13.27 15.47
N ARG A 237 -13.27 -12.74 15.14
CA ARG A 237 -12.24 -12.37 16.11
C ARG A 237 -11.53 -11.10 15.68
N ILE A 238 -11.07 -10.32 16.64
CA ILE A 238 -10.09 -9.25 16.41
C ILE A 238 -8.70 -9.89 16.41
N ILE A 239 -7.91 -9.57 15.39
CA ILE A 239 -6.53 -10.08 15.25
C ILE A 239 -5.55 -9.11 15.91
N SER A 240 -5.71 -7.81 15.64
CA SER A 240 -4.87 -6.71 16.14
C SER A 240 -5.62 -5.40 15.95
N GLY A 241 -5.11 -4.34 16.52
CA GLY A 241 -5.69 -3.01 16.31
C GLY A 241 -5.31 -2.02 17.39
N ARG A 242 -5.92 -0.87 17.32
CA ARG A 242 -5.78 0.19 18.29
C ARG A 242 -7.11 0.91 18.52
N TYR A 243 -7.25 1.51 19.66
CA TYR A 243 -8.38 2.35 19.99
C TYR A 243 -7.94 3.73 20.45
N TRP A 244 -8.82 4.68 20.28
CA TRP A 244 -8.65 6.04 20.74
C TRP A 244 -9.80 6.40 21.68
N ALA A 245 -9.50 7.12 22.75
CA ALA A 245 -10.47 7.72 23.64
C ALA A 245 -10.02 9.13 24.04
N PRO A 246 -10.97 10.04 24.38
CA PRO A 246 -10.66 11.39 24.83
C PRO A 246 -9.71 11.38 26.04
N GLY A 247 -8.68 12.20 25.98
CA GLY A 247 -7.67 12.32 27.06
C GLY A 247 -6.61 11.22 27.10
N ALA A 248 -6.89 10.04 26.56
CA ALA A 248 -5.93 8.92 26.51
C ALA A 248 -5.18 8.85 25.15
N GLY A 249 -5.79 9.37 24.07
CA GLY A 249 -5.23 9.25 22.72
C GLY A 249 -5.29 7.81 22.19
N TRP A 250 -4.45 7.51 21.20
CA TRP A 250 -4.36 6.17 20.60
C TRP A 250 -3.58 5.20 21.49
N GLN A 251 -4.15 4.02 21.69
CA GLN A 251 -3.57 2.91 22.44
C GLN A 251 -3.72 1.62 21.63
N GLU A 252 -2.75 0.70 21.78
CA GLU A 252 -2.88 -0.62 21.17
C GLU A 252 -4.01 -1.42 21.87
N LEU A 253 -4.75 -2.19 21.10
CA LEU A 253 -5.71 -3.16 21.67
C LEU A 253 -4.92 -4.25 22.39
N ASP A 254 -5.31 -4.54 23.61
CA ASP A 254 -4.70 -5.59 24.43
C ASP A 254 -4.83 -6.96 23.73
N ASP A 255 -3.72 -7.71 23.68
CA ASP A 255 -3.60 -9.04 23.05
C ASP A 255 -4.55 -10.09 23.68
N GLY A 256 -5.24 -9.77 24.78
CA GLY A 256 -6.24 -10.62 25.41
C GLY A 256 -7.42 -11.00 24.49
N TYR A 257 -7.57 -10.34 23.35
CA TYR A 257 -8.54 -10.70 22.31
C TYR A 257 -7.98 -11.63 21.24
N GLU A 258 -6.67 -11.82 21.17
CA GLU A 258 -6.08 -12.74 20.21
C GLU A 258 -6.48 -14.18 20.51
N GLY A 259 -7.07 -14.83 19.52
CA GLY A 259 -7.24 -16.27 19.46
C GLY A 259 -8.65 -16.80 19.57
N ALA A 260 -9.55 -16.20 20.33
CA ALA A 260 -10.90 -16.71 20.48
C ALA A 260 -11.87 -16.16 19.44
N TYR A 261 -12.46 -17.04 18.61
CA TYR A 261 -13.63 -16.67 17.83
C TYR A 261 -14.85 -16.59 18.75
N ARG A 262 -15.61 -15.48 18.64
CA ARG A 262 -16.92 -15.33 19.26
C ARG A 262 -18.03 -15.52 18.25
N MET A 263 -19.13 -16.11 18.64
CA MET A 263 -20.32 -16.24 17.81
C MET A 263 -20.96 -14.86 17.62
N ILE A 264 -21.29 -14.52 16.40
CA ILE A 264 -22.13 -13.33 16.10
C ILE A 264 -23.57 -13.69 16.46
N ALA A 265 -24.14 -12.98 17.43
CA ALA A 265 -25.48 -13.28 17.92
C ALA A 265 -26.54 -12.91 16.86
N LYS A 266 -27.62 -13.69 16.84
CA LYS A 266 -28.76 -13.43 15.95
C LYS A 266 -29.53 -12.20 16.40
N SER A 267 -30.17 -11.54 15.44
CA SER A 267 -30.99 -10.32 15.64
C SER A 267 -30.22 -9.14 16.23
N THR A 268 -28.91 -9.10 16.03
CA THR A 268 -28.04 -7.99 16.45
C THR A 268 -27.59 -7.13 15.27
N PRO A 269 -27.07 -5.92 15.51
CA PRO A 269 -26.42 -5.11 14.47
C PRO A 269 -25.26 -5.86 13.79
N GLU A 270 -24.49 -6.63 14.54
CA GLU A 270 -23.35 -7.43 14.03
C GLU A 270 -23.81 -8.51 13.05
N GLU A 271 -24.99 -9.12 13.25
CA GLU A 271 -25.55 -10.08 12.27
C GLU A 271 -25.85 -9.39 10.94
N ARG A 272 -26.37 -8.16 10.96
CA ARG A 272 -26.55 -7.37 9.73
C ARG A 272 -25.21 -7.13 9.02
N GLY A 273 -24.15 -6.84 9.80
CA GLY A 273 -22.77 -6.75 9.30
C GLY A 273 -22.30 -8.03 8.65
N LEU A 274 -22.51 -9.17 9.29
CA LEU A 274 -22.17 -10.50 8.73
C LEU A 274 -22.89 -10.76 7.40
N MET A 275 -24.17 -10.43 7.30
CA MET A 275 -24.93 -10.58 6.06
C MET A 275 -24.36 -9.70 4.93
N ARG A 276 -23.96 -8.46 5.23
CA ARG A 276 -23.32 -7.57 4.26
C ARG A 276 -21.95 -8.10 3.82
N LEU A 277 -21.15 -8.64 4.75
CA LEU A 277 -19.86 -9.24 4.42
C LEU A 277 -20.01 -10.48 3.53
N ARG A 278 -21.04 -11.31 3.75
CA ARG A 278 -21.37 -12.45 2.87
C ARG A 278 -21.74 -11.96 1.47
N ALA A 279 -22.69 -11.02 1.37
CA ALA A 279 -23.12 -10.45 0.10
C ALA A 279 -21.93 -9.81 -0.66
N PHE A 280 -21.05 -9.10 0.05
CA PHE A 280 -19.83 -8.56 -0.54
C PHE A 280 -18.89 -9.66 -1.05
N ALA A 281 -18.61 -10.66 -0.23
CA ALA A 281 -17.72 -11.76 -0.62
C ALA A 281 -18.27 -12.57 -1.82
N ASP A 282 -19.58 -12.68 -1.96
CA ASP A 282 -20.24 -13.33 -3.09
C ASP A 282 -20.21 -12.43 -4.35
N GLY A 283 -20.54 -11.15 -4.22
CA GLY A 283 -20.56 -10.19 -5.33
C GLY A 283 -19.17 -9.82 -5.85
N TYR A 284 -18.18 -9.78 -4.98
CA TYR A 284 -16.79 -9.42 -5.29
C TYR A 284 -15.82 -10.60 -5.10
N GLY A 285 -16.26 -11.80 -5.49
CA GLY A 285 -15.50 -13.05 -5.32
C GLY A 285 -14.09 -13.00 -5.92
N THR A 286 -13.91 -12.40 -7.10
CA THR A 286 -12.59 -12.22 -7.72
C THR A 286 -11.69 -11.35 -6.84
N TRP A 287 -12.22 -10.24 -6.34
CA TRP A 287 -11.48 -9.30 -5.49
C TRP A 287 -11.00 -9.94 -4.19
N VAL A 288 -11.89 -10.56 -3.42
CA VAL A 288 -11.53 -11.15 -2.13
C VAL A 288 -10.60 -12.36 -2.25
N ASN A 289 -10.56 -13.02 -3.41
CA ASN A 289 -9.68 -14.17 -3.68
C ASN A 289 -8.42 -13.81 -4.50
N ARG A 290 -8.15 -12.52 -4.78
CA ARG A 290 -7.12 -12.06 -5.73
C ARG A 290 -5.70 -12.57 -5.49
N TYR A 291 -5.35 -12.84 -4.25
CA TYR A 291 -4.02 -13.34 -3.85
C TYR A 291 -4.05 -14.73 -3.22
N ARG A 292 -5.19 -15.40 -3.29
CA ARG A 292 -5.38 -16.67 -2.60
C ARG A 292 -4.46 -17.77 -3.13
N ILE A 293 -3.82 -18.52 -2.23
CA ILE A 293 -2.89 -19.62 -2.53
C ILE A 293 -3.35 -20.96 -1.95
N ASP A 294 -4.35 -20.99 -1.10
CA ASP A 294 -4.98 -22.15 -0.46
C ASP A 294 -6.17 -22.74 -1.27
#